data_88778c7c94577ef0c5370b0d7f3c0c73
#
_entry.id   88778c7c94577ef0c5370b0d7f3c0c73
#
_cell.length_a   1.000
_cell.length_b   1.000
_cell.length_c   1.000
_cell.angle_alpha   90.00
_cell.angle_beta   90.00
_cell.angle_gamma   90.00
#
_symmetry.space_group_name_H-M   'P 1'
#
loop_
_entity.id
_entity.type
_entity.pdbx_description
1 polymer ?
#
loop_
_entity_poly.entity_id
_entity_poly.type
_entity_poly.pdbx_seq_one_letter_code
_entity_poly.pdbx_strand_id
1 'polypeptide(L)'
;DLISFLREIYTLEIDDDFPVEEKFIVLRDIQDEIEKPEIKTLLALIAQRELYDRRFSVIVIIVSSVNHVPEEIAPYVTFLEISRPDEQQINSLINEHIETNDYHNFKESDRDLLMPSLKGLTAYEIDRILDMAMSNNGTLTASDKDMILKQKKMMVRKSGLLELVDSNVPIEHIGGLDDLKDYLKKKADIFQNLAKALKFGVTIPKGVFLVGMPGCGKSLCAKAAASTFGVPLLKLDMGSMMGKYVGQSEENLRKAIKIAEAAAHCILWIDEIEKAFSGV
;
A
#
# COMPACT_ATOMS: atom_id res chain seq x y z
N ASP A 1 -11.90 -24.32 -20.21
CA ASP A 1 -12.34 -23.05 -19.63
C ASP A 1 -12.55 -23.22 -18.11
N LEU A 2 -12.68 -22.13 -17.37
CA LEU A 2 -12.81 -22.15 -15.91
C LEU A 2 -14.08 -22.88 -15.46
N ILE A 3 -15.19 -22.76 -16.20
CA ILE A 3 -16.46 -23.43 -15.86
C ILE A 3 -16.32 -24.93 -15.96
N SER A 4 -15.73 -25.45 -17.04
CA SER A 4 -15.51 -26.88 -17.23
C SER A 4 -14.58 -27.44 -16.14
N PHE A 5 -13.53 -26.70 -15.81
CA PHE A 5 -12.60 -27.08 -14.74
C PHE A 5 -13.30 -27.13 -13.36
N LEU A 6 -14.09 -26.12 -13.00
CA LEU A 6 -14.82 -26.11 -11.74
C LEU A 6 -15.88 -27.22 -11.66
N ARG A 7 -16.52 -27.56 -12.79
CA ARG A 7 -17.44 -28.71 -12.87
C ARG A 7 -16.71 -30.03 -12.62
N GLU A 8 -15.56 -30.21 -13.23
CA GLU A 8 -14.72 -31.40 -13.01
C GLU A 8 -14.35 -31.54 -11.52
N ILE A 9 -13.95 -30.44 -10.87
CA ILE A 9 -13.67 -30.43 -9.43
C ILE A 9 -14.93 -30.79 -8.63
N TYR A 10 -16.07 -30.20 -8.94
CA TYR A 10 -17.31 -30.50 -8.22
C TYR A 10 -17.77 -31.95 -8.37
N THR A 11 -17.55 -32.58 -9.54
CA THR A 11 -17.94 -33.94 -9.84
C THR A 11 -16.87 -34.99 -9.53
N LEU A 12 -15.74 -34.59 -8.95
CA LEU A 12 -14.66 -35.52 -8.57
C LEU A 12 -15.23 -36.70 -7.75
N GLU A 13 -15.08 -37.90 -8.28
CA GLU A 13 -15.36 -39.12 -7.53
C GLU A 13 -14.24 -39.37 -6.53
N ILE A 14 -14.62 -39.71 -5.31
CA ILE A 14 -13.69 -40.02 -4.22
C ILE A 14 -13.73 -41.53 -4.03
N ASP A 15 -12.61 -42.15 -4.22
CA ASP A 15 -12.47 -43.58 -4.02
C ASP A 15 -12.46 -43.90 -2.51
N ASP A 16 -13.31 -44.83 -2.08
CA ASP A 16 -13.47 -45.21 -0.68
C ASP A 16 -12.24 -45.94 -0.11
N ASP A 17 -11.37 -46.48 -0.97
CA ASP A 17 -10.21 -47.29 -0.60
C ASP A 17 -8.90 -46.48 -0.41
N PHE A 18 -8.91 -45.18 -0.69
CA PHE A 18 -7.72 -44.29 -0.58
C PHE A 18 -7.84 -43.28 0.54
N PRO A 19 -6.71 -42.90 1.19
CA PRO A 19 -6.71 -41.80 2.15
C PRO A 19 -7.14 -40.47 1.48
N VAL A 20 -7.82 -39.60 2.25
CA VAL A 20 -8.26 -38.29 1.80
C VAL A 20 -7.05 -37.49 1.31
N GLU A 21 -6.98 -37.19 0.02
CA GLU A 21 -5.99 -36.28 -0.53
C GLU A 21 -6.52 -34.85 -0.50
N GLU A 22 -5.84 -34.00 0.25
CA GLU A 22 -6.14 -32.55 0.21
C GLU A 22 -5.72 -31.96 -1.13
N LYS A 23 -6.65 -31.33 -1.84
CA LYS A 23 -6.38 -30.67 -3.12
C LYS A 23 -6.42 -29.16 -2.96
N PHE A 24 -5.32 -28.50 -3.33
CA PHE A 24 -5.22 -27.05 -3.36
C PHE A 24 -5.38 -26.57 -4.79
N ILE A 25 -6.37 -25.69 -5.01
CA ILE A 25 -6.65 -25.08 -6.31
C ILE A 25 -6.37 -23.60 -6.20
N VAL A 26 -5.44 -23.10 -7.01
CA VAL A 26 -5.12 -21.66 -7.04
C VAL A 26 -5.69 -21.04 -8.31
N LEU A 27 -6.65 -20.15 -8.13
CA LEU A 27 -7.26 -19.35 -9.21
C LEU A 27 -6.68 -17.93 -9.14
N ARG A 28 -6.10 -17.48 -10.25
CA ARG A 28 -5.47 -16.15 -10.34
C ARG A 28 -6.26 -15.25 -11.27
N ASP A 29 -6.44 -14.00 -10.85
CA ASP A 29 -6.99 -12.91 -11.67
C ASP A 29 -8.34 -13.25 -12.32
N ILE A 30 -9.23 -13.90 -11.54
CA ILE A 30 -10.58 -14.29 -11.99
C ILE A 30 -11.66 -13.25 -11.68
N GLN A 31 -11.29 -11.99 -11.38
CA GLN A 31 -12.21 -10.96 -10.94
C GLN A 31 -13.35 -10.67 -11.92
N ASP A 32 -13.11 -10.82 -13.23
CA ASP A 32 -14.14 -10.63 -14.24
C ASP A 32 -15.02 -11.89 -14.41
N GLU A 33 -14.41 -13.06 -14.23
CA GLU A 33 -15.09 -14.35 -14.34
C GLU A 33 -15.93 -14.66 -13.11
N ILE A 34 -15.49 -14.27 -11.91
CA ILE A 34 -16.17 -14.58 -10.65
C ILE A 34 -17.59 -13.99 -10.59
N GLU A 35 -17.88 -12.95 -11.38
CA GLU A 35 -19.21 -12.35 -11.50
C GLU A 35 -20.19 -13.18 -12.32
N LYS A 36 -19.72 -14.15 -13.09
CA LYS A 36 -20.59 -15.00 -13.89
C LYS A 36 -21.42 -15.91 -13.00
N PRO A 37 -22.76 -15.97 -13.17
CA PRO A 37 -23.66 -16.75 -12.31
C PRO A 37 -23.26 -18.22 -12.18
N GLU A 38 -22.77 -18.82 -13.26
CA GLU A 38 -22.34 -20.23 -13.30
C GLU A 38 -21.11 -20.45 -12.41
N ILE A 39 -20.15 -19.53 -12.41
CA ILE A 39 -18.93 -19.64 -11.60
C ILE A 39 -19.25 -19.45 -10.12
N LYS A 40 -20.09 -18.45 -9.78
CA LYS A 40 -20.55 -18.24 -8.39
C LYS A 40 -21.24 -19.50 -7.85
N THR A 41 -22.14 -20.08 -8.66
CA THR A 41 -22.84 -21.30 -8.27
C THR A 41 -21.88 -22.47 -8.06
N LEU A 42 -20.93 -22.69 -8.97
CA LEU A 42 -19.97 -23.79 -8.85
C LEU A 42 -19.05 -23.63 -7.64
N LEU A 43 -18.55 -22.43 -7.37
CA LEU A 43 -17.73 -22.15 -6.20
C LEU A 43 -18.51 -22.38 -4.90
N ALA A 44 -19.76 -21.94 -4.83
CA ALA A 44 -20.63 -22.20 -3.68
C ALA A 44 -20.90 -23.71 -3.49
N LEU A 45 -21.15 -24.45 -4.57
CA LEU A 45 -21.38 -25.89 -4.52
C LEU A 45 -20.13 -26.66 -4.08
N ILE A 46 -18.94 -26.26 -4.53
CA ILE A 46 -17.67 -26.86 -4.11
C ILE A 46 -17.49 -26.65 -2.59
N ALA A 47 -17.69 -25.42 -2.10
CA ALA A 47 -17.57 -25.10 -0.69
C ALA A 47 -18.62 -25.83 0.17
N GLN A 48 -19.86 -25.96 -0.32
CA GLN A 48 -20.91 -26.72 0.37
C GLN A 48 -20.59 -28.21 0.41
N ARG A 49 -20.06 -28.78 -0.67
CA ARG A 49 -19.71 -30.19 -0.72
C ARG A 49 -18.66 -30.54 0.35
N GLU A 50 -17.66 -29.71 0.57
CA GLU A 50 -16.67 -29.90 1.62
C GLU A 50 -17.31 -29.95 3.02
N LEU A 51 -18.34 -29.13 3.28
CA LEU A 51 -19.03 -29.12 4.57
C LEU A 51 -19.82 -30.40 4.86
N TYR A 52 -20.36 -31.05 3.83
CA TYR A 52 -21.24 -32.22 3.97
C TYR A 52 -20.54 -33.55 3.69
N ASP A 53 -19.50 -33.56 2.87
CA ASP A 53 -18.72 -34.78 2.55
C ASP A 53 -17.28 -34.63 3.08
N ARG A 54 -17.02 -35.18 4.27
CA ARG A 54 -15.70 -35.14 4.92
C ARG A 54 -14.57 -35.77 4.11
N ARG A 55 -14.89 -36.54 3.07
CA ARG A 55 -13.91 -37.17 2.17
C ARG A 55 -13.51 -36.22 1.05
N PHE A 56 -14.30 -35.19 0.80
CA PHE A 56 -14.01 -34.16 -0.19
C PHE A 56 -13.22 -33.03 0.49
N SER A 57 -11.91 -33.05 0.31
CA SER A 57 -11.02 -32.00 0.85
C SER A 57 -10.43 -31.19 -0.30
N VAL A 58 -11.08 -30.10 -0.64
CA VAL A 58 -10.68 -29.18 -1.73
C VAL A 58 -10.64 -27.75 -1.20
N ILE A 59 -9.43 -27.17 -1.15
CA ILE A 59 -9.24 -25.78 -0.76
C ILE A 59 -9.04 -24.94 -2.01
N VAL A 60 -9.95 -24.01 -2.27
CA VAL A 60 -9.85 -23.05 -3.38
C VAL A 60 -9.25 -21.76 -2.88
N ILE A 61 -8.10 -21.38 -3.41
CA ILE A 61 -7.40 -20.12 -3.10
C ILE A 61 -7.56 -19.19 -4.29
N ILE A 62 -8.25 -18.06 -4.09
CA ILE A 62 -8.41 -17.03 -5.10
C ILE A 62 -7.40 -15.92 -4.83
N VAL A 63 -6.48 -15.72 -5.77
CA VAL A 63 -5.50 -14.63 -5.72
C VAL A 63 -5.97 -13.50 -6.62
N SER A 64 -6.27 -12.36 -6.03
CA SER A 64 -6.79 -11.19 -6.74
C SER A 64 -6.17 -9.90 -6.20
N SER A 65 -5.98 -8.92 -7.08
CA SER A 65 -5.60 -7.55 -6.72
C SER A 65 -6.79 -6.71 -6.25
N VAL A 66 -8.02 -7.20 -6.46
CA VAL A 66 -9.27 -6.54 -6.12
C VAL A 66 -9.92 -7.27 -4.95
N ASN A 67 -10.27 -6.52 -3.90
CA ASN A 67 -11.00 -7.04 -2.75
C ASN A 67 -12.51 -7.00 -3.04
N HIS A 68 -12.95 -7.89 -3.91
CA HIS A 68 -14.36 -8.04 -4.25
C HIS A 68 -14.75 -9.51 -4.27
N VAL A 69 -15.78 -9.84 -3.50
CA VAL A 69 -16.37 -11.18 -3.45
C VAL A 69 -17.88 -11.04 -3.61
N PRO A 70 -18.48 -11.75 -4.58
CA PRO A 70 -19.93 -11.79 -4.73
C PRO A 70 -20.64 -12.27 -3.47
N GLU A 71 -21.82 -11.69 -3.17
CA GLU A 71 -22.57 -11.99 -1.94
C GLU A 71 -22.92 -13.48 -1.81
N GLU A 72 -23.13 -14.16 -2.93
CA GLU A 72 -23.52 -15.57 -2.99
C GLU A 72 -22.45 -16.52 -2.46
N ILE A 73 -21.17 -16.16 -2.61
CA ILE A 73 -20.05 -16.98 -2.14
C ILE A 73 -19.39 -16.41 -0.87
N ALA A 74 -19.71 -15.18 -0.49
CA ALA A 74 -19.11 -14.51 0.67
C ALA A 74 -19.17 -15.32 1.98
N PRO A 75 -20.26 -16.07 2.29
CA PRO A 75 -20.31 -16.89 3.51
C PRO A 75 -19.25 -18.01 3.58
N TYR A 76 -18.70 -18.42 2.44
CA TYR A 76 -17.72 -19.50 2.33
C TYR A 76 -16.30 -19.01 2.18
N VAL A 77 -16.06 -17.70 2.13
CA VAL A 77 -14.75 -17.11 1.85
C VAL A 77 -14.13 -16.53 3.11
N THR A 78 -12.89 -16.91 3.37
CA THR A 78 -12.04 -16.26 4.36
C THR A 78 -11.04 -15.36 3.66
N PHE A 79 -11.03 -14.08 4.03
CA PHE A 79 -10.10 -13.11 3.50
C PHE A 79 -8.75 -13.19 4.20
N LEU A 80 -7.70 -13.34 3.40
CA LEU A 80 -6.32 -13.21 3.85
C LEU A 80 -5.68 -12.01 3.16
N GLU A 81 -5.50 -10.92 3.88
CA GLU A 81 -4.79 -9.76 3.36
C GLU A 81 -3.28 -9.95 3.55
N ILE A 82 -2.53 -10.00 2.46
CA ILE A 82 -1.07 -9.99 2.51
C ILE A 82 -0.65 -8.54 2.73
N SER A 83 -0.27 -8.23 3.97
CA SER A 83 0.26 -6.91 4.33
C SER A 83 1.64 -6.67 3.69
N ARG A 84 2.03 -5.40 3.61
CA ARG A 84 3.40 -5.05 3.24
C ARG A 84 4.36 -5.50 4.33
N PRO A 85 5.62 -5.81 3.97
CA PRO A 85 6.62 -6.25 4.92
C PRO A 85 6.81 -5.27 6.07
N ASP A 86 6.83 -5.77 7.28
CA ASP A 86 7.24 -5.04 8.48
C ASP A 86 8.78 -4.92 8.57
N GLU A 87 9.29 -4.26 9.60
CA GLU A 87 10.74 -4.08 9.78
C GLU A 87 11.50 -5.41 9.89
N GLN A 88 10.91 -6.41 10.53
CA GLN A 88 11.54 -7.73 10.70
C GLN A 88 11.62 -8.45 9.37
N GLN A 89 10.54 -8.42 8.60
CA GLN A 89 10.47 -9.02 7.27
C GLN A 89 11.39 -8.30 6.27
N ILE A 90 11.49 -6.95 6.33
CA ILE A 90 12.44 -6.19 5.51
C ILE A 90 13.88 -6.60 5.86
N ASN A 91 14.21 -6.75 7.14
CA ASN A 91 15.52 -7.23 7.57
C ASN A 91 15.81 -8.64 7.06
N SER A 92 14.83 -9.53 7.10
CA SER A 92 14.97 -10.89 6.57
C SER A 92 15.26 -10.88 5.06
N LEU A 93 14.53 -10.07 4.30
CA LEU A 93 14.76 -9.91 2.86
C LEU A 93 16.17 -9.38 2.55
N ILE A 94 16.64 -8.37 3.31
CA ILE A 94 18.00 -7.83 3.16
C ILE A 94 19.04 -8.92 3.47
N ASN A 95 18.85 -9.68 4.56
CA ASN A 95 19.78 -10.74 4.95
C ASN A 95 19.84 -11.84 3.90
N GLU A 96 18.67 -12.34 3.45
CA GLU A 96 18.59 -13.36 2.39
C GLU A 96 19.30 -12.90 1.12
N HIS A 97 19.10 -11.64 0.74
CA HIS A 97 19.76 -11.08 -0.44
C HIS A 97 21.27 -10.94 -0.27
N ILE A 98 21.74 -10.56 0.94
CA ILE A 98 23.18 -10.48 1.28
C ILE A 98 23.82 -11.87 1.22
N GLU A 99 23.17 -12.87 1.80
CA GLU A 99 23.67 -14.26 1.82
C GLU A 99 23.73 -14.88 0.42
N THR A 100 22.68 -14.61 -0.40
CA THR A 100 22.57 -15.18 -1.75
C THR A 100 23.59 -14.58 -2.71
N ASN A 101 23.92 -13.28 -2.56
CA ASN A 101 24.74 -12.52 -3.52
C ASN A 101 26.16 -12.20 -3.00
N ASP A 102 26.54 -12.70 -1.82
CA ASP A 102 27.88 -12.56 -1.25
C ASP A 102 28.36 -11.09 -1.07
N TYR A 103 27.51 -10.28 -0.41
CA TYR A 103 27.79 -8.85 -0.13
C TYR A 103 28.93 -8.69 0.90
N HIS A 104 30.16 -8.58 0.46
CA HIS A 104 31.30 -8.48 1.36
C HIS A 104 31.45 -7.13 2.08
N ASN A 105 30.80 -6.07 1.64
CA ASN A 105 31.00 -4.71 2.13
C ASN A 105 29.75 -4.06 2.71
N PHE A 106 28.70 -4.83 3.02
CA PHE A 106 27.49 -4.29 3.63
C PHE A 106 27.75 -3.83 5.08
N LYS A 107 27.36 -2.61 5.41
CA LYS A 107 27.51 -2.04 6.74
C LYS A 107 26.15 -1.96 7.44
N GLU A 108 26.12 -2.34 8.70
CA GLU A 108 24.89 -2.24 9.53
C GLU A 108 24.38 -0.80 9.63
N SER A 109 25.29 0.19 9.60
CA SER A 109 24.93 1.61 9.56
C SER A 109 24.12 2.00 8.32
N ASP A 110 24.37 1.35 7.17
CA ASP A 110 23.62 1.61 5.94
C ASP A 110 22.21 1.01 6.01
N ARG A 111 22.05 -0.14 6.66
CA ARG A 111 20.77 -0.75 6.95
C ARG A 111 19.86 0.20 7.72
N ASP A 112 20.33 0.75 8.84
CA ASP A 112 19.58 1.66 9.68
C ASP A 112 19.14 2.94 8.95
N LEU A 113 19.98 3.43 8.03
CA LEU A 113 19.69 4.61 7.22
C LEU A 113 18.65 4.33 6.11
N LEU A 114 18.66 3.13 5.54
CA LEU A 114 17.79 2.76 4.43
C LEU A 114 16.46 2.17 4.86
N MET A 115 16.40 1.54 6.04
CA MET A 115 15.20 0.91 6.59
C MET A 115 13.95 1.81 6.51
N PRO A 116 13.98 3.09 6.95
CA PRO A 116 12.81 3.97 6.83
C PRO A 116 12.38 4.21 5.39
N SER A 117 13.32 4.15 4.44
CA SER A 117 13.05 4.36 3.02
C SER A 117 12.45 3.13 2.36
N LEU A 118 12.76 1.92 2.82
CA LEU A 118 12.23 0.65 2.32
C LEU A 118 10.81 0.36 2.85
N LYS A 119 10.45 0.89 4.00
CA LYS A 119 9.10 0.73 4.57
C LYS A 119 8.01 1.15 3.56
N GLY A 120 6.95 0.36 3.54
CA GLY A 120 5.80 0.60 2.67
C GLY A 120 5.94 0.08 1.25
N LEU A 121 7.09 -0.45 0.86
CA LEU A 121 7.27 -1.19 -0.39
C LEU A 121 6.81 -2.64 -0.22
N THR A 122 6.43 -3.30 -1.31
CA THR A 122 6.18 -4.74 -1.34
C THR A 122 7.50 -5.51 -1.28
N ALA A 123 7.46 -6.80 -0.89
CA ALA A 123 8.64 -7.65 -0.89
C ALA A 123 9.33 -7.67 -2.27
N TYR A 124 8.53 -7.78 -3.35
CA TYR A 124 9.04 -7.74 -4.72
C TYR A 124 9.73 -6.42 -5.10
N GLU A 125 9.17 -5.27 -4.65
CA GLU A 125 9.79 -3.97 -4.90
C GLU A 125 11.10 -3.80 -4.13
N ILE A 126 11.17 -4.32 -2.89
CA ILE A 126 12.39 -4.33 -2.08
C ILE A 126 13.46 -5.18 -2.78
N ASP A 127 13.13 -6.39 -3.16
CA ASP A 127 14.02 -7.31 -3.84
C ASP A 127 14.61 -6.68 -5.11
N ARG A 128 13.75 -6.09 -5.95
CA ARG A 128 14.20 -5.36 -7.14
C ARG A 128 15.11 -4.17 -6.85
N ILE A 129 14.91 -3.47 -5.74
CA ILE A 129 15.79 -2.37 -5.33
C ILE A 129 17.14 -2.91 -4.89
N LEU A 130 17.16 -4.01 -4.17
CA LEU A 130 18.38 -4.69 -3.78
C LEU A 130 19.17 -5.17 -4.99
N ASP A 131 18.51 -5.78 -5.99
CA ASP A 131 19.11 -6.16 -7.28
C ASP A 131 19.74 -4.97 -8.02
N MET A 132 19.02 -3.84 -8.06
CA MET A 132 19.51 -2.64 -8.72
C MET A 132 20.70 -2.03 -7.99
N ALA A 133 20.71 -2.00 -6.66
CA ALA A 133 21.83 -1.53 -5.86
C ALA A 133 23.08 -2.43 -6.11
N MET A 134 22.86 -3.73 -6.14
CA MET A 134 23.91 -4.71 -6.45
C MET A 134 24.50 -4.48 -7.83
N SER A 135 23.66 -4.27 -8.84
CA SER A 135 24.10 -4.01 -10.21
C SER A 135 24.88 -2.70 -10.37
N ASN A 136 24.60 -1.69 -9.54
CA ASN A 136 25.26 -0.40 -9.61
C ASN A 136 26.60 -0.37 -8.86
N ASN A 137 26.60 -0.80 -7.60
CA ASN A 137 27.72 -0.59 -6.68
C ASN A 137 28.24 -1.90 -6.04
N GLY A 138 27.66 -3.04 -6.37
CA GLY A 138 27.98 -4.34 -5.76
C GLY A 138 27.57 -4.46 -4.29
N THR A 139 26.82 -3.49 -3.75
CA THR A 139 26.35 -3.50 -2.36
C THR A 139 25.27 -2.44 -2.16
N LEU A 140 24.47 -2.62 -1.12
CA LEU A 140 23.48 -1.61 -0.70
C LEU A 140 24.14 -0.57 0.20
N THR A 141 24.00 0.71 -0.16
CA THR A 141 24.62 1.85 0.57
C THR A 141 23.61 2.96 0.83
N ALA A 142 23.95 3.88 1.72
CA ALA A 142 23.13 5.07 2.00
C ALA A 142 22.89 5.93 0.73
N SER A 143 23.76 5.85 -0.29
CA SER A 143 23.59 6.58 -1.57
C SER A 143 22.42 6.06 -2.41
N ASP A 144 21.95 4.84 -2.17
CA ASP A 144 20.81 4.25 -2.89
C ASP A 144 19.44 4.80 -2.45
N LYS A 145 19.44 5.66 -1.43
CA LYS A 145 18.23 6.35 -0.96
C LYS A 145 17.50 7.10 -2.07
N ASP A 146 18.24 7.76 -2.95
CA ASP A 146 17.65 8.50 -4.07
C ASP A 146 16.97 7.57 -5.08
N MET A 147 17.54 6.38 -5.30
CA MET A 147 16.95 5.36 -6.14
C MET A 147 15.64 4.84 -5.54
N ILE A 148 15.64 4.55 -4.25
CA ILE A 148 14.43 4.12 -3.52
C ILE A 148 13.34 5.19 -3.62
N LEU A 149 13.68 6.45 -3.40
CA LEU A 149 12.74 7.58 -3.54
C LEU A 149 12.18 7.70 -4.96
N LYS A 150 13.00 7.46 -5.99
CA LYS A 150 12.53 7.44 -7.39
C LYS A 150 11.51 6.32 -7.61
N GLN A 151 11.74 5.12 -7.08
CA GLN A 151 10.80 4.01 -7.18
C GLN A 151 9.46 4.32 -6.48
N LYS A 152 9.50 4.90 -5.28
CA LYS A 152 8.30 5.35 -4.58
C LYS A 152 7.52 6.41 -5.37
N LYS A 153 8.22 7.37 -5.97
CA LYS A 153 7.60 8.38 -6.84
C LYS A 153 6.93 7.76 -8.07
N MET A 154 7.55 6.74 -8.67
CA MET A 154 6.97 6.01 -9.80
C MET A 154 5.71 5.24 -9.40
N MET A 155 5.71 4.60 -8.22
CA MET A 155 4.54 3.90 -7.67
C MET A 155 3.36 4.85 -7.51
N VAL A 156 3.59 6.02 -6.92
CA VAL A 156 2.56 7.06 -6.77
C VAL A 156 1.99 7.49 -8.13
N ARG A 157 2.86 7.77 -9.10
CA ARG A 157 2.44 8.18 -10.47
C ARG A 157 1.64 7.11 -11.20
N LYS A 158 2.04 5.83 -11.09
CA LYS A 158 1.34 4.72 -11.75
C LYS A 158 -0.07 4.49 -11.20
N SER A 159 -0.32 4.84 -9.96
CA SER A 159 -1.64 4.65 -9.33
C SER A 159 -2.73 5.51 -9.98
N GLY A 160 -2.37 6.68 -10.51
CA GLY A 160 -3.32 7.65 -11.04
C GLY A 160 -4.28 8.26 -10.01
N LEU A 161 -4.13 7.90 -8.72
CA LEU A 161 -5.00 8.35 -7.62
C LEU A 161 -4.41 9.54 -6.85
N LEU A 162 -3.08 9.67 -6.88
CA LEU A 162 -2.35 10.71 -6.19
C LEU A 162 -1.48 11.49 -7.18
N GLU A 163 -1.44 12.78 -7.03
CA GLU A 163 -0.55 13.67 -7.78
C GLU A 163 0.69 13.99 -6.95
N LEU A 164 1.87 13.83 -7.55
CA LEU A 164 3.13 14.29 -6.95
C LEU A 164 3.31 15.77 -7.28
N VAL A 165 3.20 16.62 -6.27
CA VAL A 165 3.28 18.09 -6.41
C VAL A 165 4.71 18.56 -6.14
N ASP A 166 5.20 19.48 -6.96
CA ASP A 166 6.46 20.17 -6.68
C ASP A 166 6.29 21.08 -5.46
N SER A 167 7.15 20.88 -4.46
CA SER A 167 7.07 21.52 -3.15
C SER A 167 8.26 22.44 -2.83
N ASN A 168 9.04 22.87 -3.85
CA ASN A 168 10.18 23.76 -3.66
C ASN A 168 9.76 25.20 -3.34
N VAL A 169 8.99 25.37 -2.26
CA VAL A 169 8.50 26.68 -1.80
C VAL A 169 9.04 26.94 -0.39
N PRO A 170 9.96 27.91 -0.21
CA PRO A 170 10.40 28.30 1.12
C PRO A 170 9.23 28.81 1.98
N ILE A 171 9.24 28.49 3.27
CA ILE A 171 8.17 28.89 4.20
C ILE A 171 8.07 30.42 4.34
N GLU A 172 9.15 31.11 4.07
CA GLU A 172 9.25 32.58 4.09
C GLU A 172 8.42 33.22 2.97
N HIS A 173 8.11 32.50 1.90
CA HIS A 173 7.26 33.01 0.79
C HIS A 173 5.77 33.08 1.18
N ILE A 174 5.38 32.54 2.33
CA ILE A 174 4.03 32.70 2.86
C ILE A 174 3.92 34.07 3.51
N GLY A 175 3.05 34.94 2.99
CA GLY A 175 2.77 36.23 3.59
C GLY A 175 1.94 36.06 4.87
N GLY A 176 2.36 36.69 5.99
CA GLY A 176 1.69 36.52 7.29
C GLY A 176 1.74 35.12 7.84
N LEU A 177 0.71 34.72 8.58
CA LEU A 177 0.55 33.39 9.18
C LEU A 177 1.73 32.95 10.06
N ASP A 178 2.28 33.86 10.87
CA ASP A 178 3.51 33.64 11.63
C ASP A 178 3.36 32.49 12.64
N ASP A 179 2.22 32.39 13.30
CA ASP A 179 1.91 31.26 14.20
C ASP A 179 1.92 29.91 13.50
N LEU A 180 1.39 29.84 12.28
CA LEU A 180 1.41 28.61 11.47
C LEU A 180 2.82 28.27 11.02
N LYS A 181 3.62 29.27 10.61
CA LYS A 181 5.03 29.07 10.25
C LYS A 181 5.83 28.53 11.41
N ASP A 182 5.69 29.10 12.59
CA ASP A 182 6.37 28.66 13.81
C ASP A 182 5.92 27.25 14.21
N TYR A 183 4.62 26.95 14.11
CA TYR A 183 4.10 25.62 14.33
C TYR A 183 4.72 24.59 13.38
N LEU A 184 4.75 24.88 12.07
CA LEU A 184 5.30 23.97 11.06
C LEU A 184 6.81 23.74 11.27
N LYS A 185 7.58 24.79 11.57
CA LYS A 185 9.02 24.68 11.88
C LYS A 185 9.26 23.77 13.08
N LYS A 186 8.57 24.01 14.21
CA LYS A 186 8.66 23.16 15.40
C LYS A 186 8.29 21.70 15.13
N LYS A 187 7.26 21.46 14.29
CA LYS A 187 6.85 20.10 13.94
C LYS A 187 7.83 19.42 12.98
N ALA A 188 8.46 20.17 12.08
CA ALA A 188 9.52 19.67 11.20
C ALA A 188 10.75 19.23 12.03
N ASP A 189 11.16 20.02 13.04
CA ASP A 189 12.26 19.65 13.94
C ASP A 189 11.96 18.33 14.70
N ILE A 190 10.74 18.16 15.18
CA ILE A 190 10.29 16.92 15.82
C ILE A 190 10.37 15.76 14.84
N PHE A 191 9.92 15.95 13.62
CA PHE A 191 9.90 14.92 12.60
C PHE A 191 11.31 14.49 12.16
N GLN A 192 12.24 15.43 12.02
CA GLN A 192 13.63 15.15 11.69
C GLN A 192 14.37 14.42 12.82
N ASN A 193 13.95 14.63 14.08
CA ASN A 193 14.52 14.01 15.27
C ASN A 193 13.58 13.01 15.93
N LEU A 194 12.78 12.28 15.15
CA LEU A 194 11.66 11.46 15.60
C LEU A 194 12.05 10.45 16.68
N ALA A 195 13.16 9.74 16.51
CA ALA A 195 13.64 8.75 17.48
C ALA A 195 13.94 9.35 18.87
N LYS A 196 14.49 10.58 18.90
CA LYS A 196 14.73 11.31 20.14
C LYS A 196 13.40 11.81 20.73
N ALA A 197 12.54 12.40 19.91
CA ALA A 197 11.24 12.94 20.34
C ALA A 197 10.35 11.87 20.98
N LEU A 198 10.29 10.67 20.41
CA LEU A 198 9.55 9.53 20.97
C LEU A 198 10.07 9.10 22.33
N LYS A 199 11.40 9.09 22.55
CA LYS A 199 12.00 8.79 23.87
C LYS A 199 11.60 9.81 24.95
N PHE A 200 11.30 11.06 24.58
CA PHE A 200 10.79 12.10 25.47
C PHE A 200 9.26 12.12 25.58
N GLY A 201 8.54 11.14 25.02
CA GLY A 201 7.09 11.06 25.09
C GLY A 201 6.36 12.06 24.17
N VAL A 202 7.06 12.66 23.21
CA VAL A 202 6.44 13.62 22.27
C VAL A 202 5.65 12.82 21.21
N THR A 203 4.38 13.20 21.04
CA THR A 203 3.52 12.57 20.03
C THR A 203 3.83 13.08 18.61
N ILE A 204 3.79 12.16 17.65
CA ILE A 204 3.96 12.51 16.22
C ILE A 204 2.80 13.40 15.78
N PRO A 205 3.05 14.52 15.06
CA PRO A 205 2.00 15.35 14.52
C PRO A 205 1.18 14.55 13.48
N LYS A 206 -0.13 14.47 13.68
CA LYS A 206 -1.03 13.68 12.81
C LYS A 206 -1.46 14.46 11.58
N GLY A 207 -1.69 15.77 11.69
CA GLY A 207 -2.12 16.59 10.57
C GLY A 207 -2.48 18.03 10.99
N VAL A 208 -2.72 18.87 9.99
CA VAL A 208 -3.19 20.26 10.14
C VAL A 208 -4.39 20.43 9.26
N PHE A 209 -5.47 20.97 9.81
CA PHE A 209 -6.67 21.33 9.06
C PHE A 209 -6.65 22.83 8.76
N LEU A 210 -6.59 23.18 7.47
CA LEU A 210 -6.54 24.58 7.00
C LEU A 210 -7.91 24.99 6.50
N VAL A 211 -8.54 25.95 7.17
CA VAL A 211 -9.83 26.52 6.79
C VAL A 211 -9.65 27.99 6.37
N GLY A 212 -10.29 28.38 5.29
CA GLY A 212 -10.23 29.76 4.82
C GLY A 212 -10.80 29.95 3.42
N MET A 213 -11.02 31.18 3.04
CA MET A 213 -11.58 31.54 1.72
C MET A 213 -10.69 31.05 0.56
N PRO A 214 -11.24 30.86 -0.65
CA PRO A 214 -10.44 30.65 -1.85
C PRO A 214 -9.39 31.74 -2.01
N GLY A 215 -8.17 31.37 -2.41
CA GLY A 215 -7.08 32.32 -2.63
C GLY A 215 -6.29 32.75 -1.38
N CYS A 216 -6.65 32.35 -0.15
CA CYS A 216 -5.92 32.74 1.06
C CYS A 216 -4.60 31.96 1.30
N GLY A 217 -4.09 31.22 0.32
CA GLY A 217 -2.77 30.58 0.39
C GLY A 217 -2.73 29.17 0.97
N LYS A 218 -3.87 28.47 1.16
CA LYS A 218 -3.91 27.08 1.71
C LYS A 218 -2.98 26.13 0.94
N SER A 219 -3.05 26.12 -0.38
CA SER A 219 -2.19 25.28 -1.23
C SER A 219 -0.71 25.67 -1.15
N LEU A 220 -0.42 26.94 -0.96
CA LEU A 220 0.95 27.43 -0.76
C LEU A 220 1.50 26.94 0.58
N CYS A 221 0.67 26.92 1.63
CA CYS A 221 1.03 26.39 2.93
C CYS A 221 1.36 24.89 2.85
N ALA A 222 0.59 24.09 2.11
CA ALA A 222 0.88 22.68 1.92
C ALA A 222 2.24 22.45 1.23
N LYS A 223 2.56 23.24 0.18
CA LYS A 223 3.85 23.19 -0.52
C LYS A 223 5.01 23.59 0.41
N ALA A 224 4.85 24.68 1.13
CA ALA A 224 5.88 25.16 2.06
C ALA A 224 6.08 24.22 3.25
N ALA A 225 5.02 23.57 3.75
CA ALA A 225 5.13 22.54 4.75
C ALA A 225 5.99 21.39 4.24
N ALA A 226 5.73 20.84 3.07
CA ALA A 226 6.51 19.75 2.49
C ALA A 226 7.99 20.13 2.28
N SER A 227 8.25 21.34 1.83
CA SER A 227 9.61 21.89 1.74
C SER A 227 10.30 21.95 3.10
N THR A 228 9.60 22.45 4.12
CA THR A 228 10.15 22.59 5.49
C THR A 228 10.44 21.24 6.14
N PHE A 229 9.58 20.25 5.89
CA PHE A 229 9.78 18.87 6.38
C PHE A 229 10.82 18.10 5.55
N GLY A 230 11.15 18.56 4.34
CA GLY A 230 12.07 17.87 3.43
C GLY A 230 11.52 16.55 2.87
N VAL A 231 10.21 16.46 2.66
CA VAL A 231 9.52 15.25 2.20
C VAL A 231 8.66 15.53 0.96
N PRO A 232 8.35 14.50 0.13
CA PRO A 232 7.46 14.65 -1.00
C PRO A 232 6.06 15.13 -0.61
N LEU A 233 5.44 15.94 -1.46
CA LEU A 233 4.04 16.36 -1.35
C LEU A 233 3.18 15.54 -2.30
N LEU A 234 2.24 14.80 -1.75
CA LEU A 234 1.24 14.03 -2.48
C LEU A 234 -0.10 14.77 -2.36
N LYS A 235 -0.75 15.05 -3.48
CA LYS A 235 -2.08 15.66 -3.52
C LYS A 235 -3.13 14.59 -3.82
N LEU A 236 -4.17 14.56 -3.00
CA LEU A 236 -5.39 13.83 -3.20
C LEU A 236 -6.51 14.84 -3.47
N ASP A 237 -7.07 14.83 -4.69
CA ASP A 237 -8.19 15.68 -5.07
C ASP A 237 -9.50 14.93 -4.87
N MET A 238 -10.23 15.28 -3.80
CA MET A 238 -11.52 14.67 -3.48
C MET A 238 -12.59 15.00 -4.54
N GLY A 239 -12.49 16.17 -5.19
CA GLY A 239 -13.41 16.55 -6.25
C GLY A 239 -13.36 15.62 -7.45
N SER A 240 -12.18 15.22 -7.87
CA SER A 240 -11.98 14.29 -8.98
C SER A 240 -12.34 12.83 -8.62
N MET A 241 -12.22 12.47 -7.35
CA MET A 241 -12.50 11.11 -6.87
C MET A 241 -13.99 10.82 -6.70
N MET A 242 -14.75 11.80 -6.23
CA MET A 242 -16.19 11.63 -5.95
C MET A 242 -17.08 11.67 -7.21
N GLY A 243 -16.52 12.04 -8.36
CA GLY A 243 -17.27 12.25 -9.62
C GLY A 243 -17.67 11.00 -10.39
N LYS A 244 -17.28 9.82 -10.00
CA LYS A 244 -17.38 8.65 -10.89
C LYS A 244 -18.35 7.53 -10.51
N TYR A 245 -18.75 7.30 -9.31
CA TYR A 245 -19.71 6.30 -8.79
C TYR A 245 -19.44 6.10 -7.30
N VAL A 246 -20.46 6.11 -6.45
CA VAL A 246 -20.31 6.16 -4.98
C VAL A 246 -19.49 4.99 -4.40
N GLY A 247 -19.71 3.76 -4.84
CA GLY A 247 -18.95 2.60 -4.33
C GLY A 247 -17.48 2.57 -4.76
N GLN A 248 -17.19 3.04 -5.97
CA GLN A 248 -15.83 3.10 -6.52
C GLN A 248 -14.98 4.19 -5.87
N SER A 249 -15.62 5.24 -5.38
CA SER A 249 -14.96 6.38 -4.72
C SER A 249 -14.36 5.98 -3.36
N GLU A 250 -15.07 5.18 -2.56
CA GLU A 250 -14.58 4.71 -1.26
C GLU A 250 -13.38 3.77 -1.43
N GLU A 251 -13.44 2.85 -2.37
CA GLU A 251 -12.34 1.93 -2.67
C GLU A 251 -11.10 2.69 -3.16
N ASN A 252 -11.29 3.67 -4.06
CA ASN A 252 -10.21 4.51 -4.56
C ASN A 252 -9.58 5.35 -3.44
N LEU A 253 -10.37 5.87 -2.50
CA LEU A 253 -9.86 6.58 -1.33
C LEU A 253 -9.01 5.67 -0.46
N ARG A 254 -9.47 4.46 -0.16
CA ARG A 254 -8.70 3.47 0.61
C ARG A 254 -7.39 3.11 -0.11
N LYS A 255 -7.43 2.91 -1.43
CA LYS A 255 -6.23 2.67 -2.25
C LYS A 255 -5.26 3.84 -2.21
N ALA A 256 -5.76 5.08 -2.35
CA ALA A 256 -4.93 6.29 -2.29
C ALA A 256 -4.23 6.43 -0.92
N ILE A 257 -4.93 6.18 0.17
CA ILE A 257 -4.36 6.19 1.53
C ILE A 257 -3.27 5.12 1.66
N LYS A 258 -3.54 3.87 1.24
CA LYS A 258 -2.54 2.79 1.25
C LYS A 258 -1.28 3.14 0.44
N ILE A 259 -1.44 3.84 -0.70
CA ILE A 259 -0.31 4.31 -1.52
C ILE A 259 0.46 5.42 -0.82
N ALA A 260 -0.24 6.38 -0.18
CA ALA A 260 0.41 7.44 0.59
C ALA A 260 1.20 6.87 1.79
N GLU A 261 0.64 5.91 2.50
CA GLU A 261 1.33 5.18 3.58
C GLU A 261 2.57 4.45 3.08
N ALA A 262 2.49 3.82 1.90
CA ALA A 262 3.63 3.19 1.24
C ALA A 262 4.71 4.19 0.81
N ALA A 263 4.29 5.36 0.38
CA ALA A 263 5.19 6.45 0.01
C ALA A 263 5.80 7.20 1.23
N ALA A 264 5.42 6.82 2.49
CA ALA A 264 5.95 7.46 3.68
C ALA A 264 7.51 7.43 3.67
N HIS A 265 8.18 8.50 4.06
CA HIS A 265 7.69 9.72 4.66
C HIS A 265 7.25 10.74 3.58
N CYS A 266 6.00 11.16 3.63
CA CYS A 266 5.43 12.15 2.72
C CYS A 266 4.42 13.03 3.46
N ILE A 267 4.09 14.18 2.89
CA ILE A 267 2.90 14.95 3.28
C ILE A 267 1.78 14.62 2.31
N LEU A 268 0.64 14.18 2.83
CA LEU A 268 -0.59 13.99 2.06
C LEU A 268 -1.45 15.27 2.19
N TRP A 269 -1.60 15.99 1.09
CA TRP A 269 -2.50 17.13 0.98
C TRP A 269 -3.83 16.67 0.40
N ILE A 270 -4.87 16.66 1.24
CA ILE A 270 -6.23 16.35 0.83
C ILE A 270 -6.91 17.67 0.49
N ASP A 271 -7.20 17.86 -0.79
CA ASP A 271 -7.85 19.06 -1.31
C ASP A 271 -9.37 18.86 -1.41
N GLU A 272 -10.15 19.91 -1.16
CA GLU A 272 -11.61 19.89 -1.25
C GLU A 272 -12.28 18.79 -0.40
N ILE A 273 -11.75 18.57 0.80
CA ILE A 273 -12.21 17.49 1.69
C ILE A 273 -13.70 17.58 2.02
N GLU A 274 -14.29 18.79 1.96
CA GLU A 274 -15.72 19.02 2.14
C GLU A 274 -16.59 18.27 1.13
N LYS A 275 -16.06 17.98 -0.05
CA LYS A 275 -16.79 17.21 -1.08
C LYS A 275 -17.02 15.77 -0.68
N ALA A 276 -16.18 15.22 0.19
CA ALA A 276 -16.37 13.88 0.73
C ALA A 276 -17.59 13.79 1.66
N PHE A 277 -18.04 14.90 2.23
CA PHE A 277 -19.13 14.98 3.18
C PHE A 277 -20.43 15.58 2.60
N SER A 278 -20.39 16.07 1.36
CA SER A 278 -21.52 16.75 0.71
C SER A 278 -22.59 15.79 0.16
N GLY A 279 -22.45 14.49 0.34
CA GLY A 279 -23.37 13.44 -0.11
C GLY A 279 -24.14 12.75 1.01
N VAL A 280 -24.11 13.28 2.26
CA VAL A 280 -24.85 12.74 3.42
C VAL A 280 -26.03 13.62 3.72
#